data_f72dc322f49b5b82d62d1952625c4d7b
#
_entry.id   f72dc322f49b5b82d62d1952625c4d7b
#
_cell.length_a   1.000
_cell.length_b   1.000
_cell.length_c   1.000
_cell.angle_alpha   90.00
_cell.angle_beta   90.00
_cell.angle_gamma   90.00
#
_symmetry.space_group_name_H-M   'P 1'
#
loop_
_entity.id
_entity.type
_entity.pdbx_description
1 polymer ?
#
loop_
_entity_poly.entity_id
_entity_poly.type
_entity_poly.pdbx_seq_one_letter_code
_entity_poly.pdbx_strand_id
1 'polypeptide(L)'
;TEMSDRLADNGFLTADAANQLASWDMFDQNASSPFFDSEWMFGVKDGFDVVIANPPYVEAKKLKYIASTLKYIYPNVYTGTSDFSVYFISLGFKLLKENGILSYITTNKFFNTGYGKKVRELLLSKDIENLINFEQVEVFENVLVSSVILEVINRSHNINKEFTYERFYKLKANEFRSEFVDKRGHFGSYSCKFIDENEWSFPDITKIVLKQKIESETTRLSEIKGVNIYRGVT
;
A
#
# COMPACT_ATOMS: atom_id res chain seq x y z
N THR A 1 29.52 -21.70 2.27
CA THR A 1 30.79 -22.28 2.64
C THR A 1 31.68 -22.46 1.39
N GLU A 2 31.94 -23.64 0.80
CA GLU A 2 32.82 -23.78 -0.36
C GLU A 2 32.41 -22.90 -1.57
N MET A 3 31.13 -22.76 -1.84
CA MET A 3 30.62 -21.92 -2.91
C MET A 3 30.79 -20.42 -2.61
N SER A 4 30.58 -20.01 -1.36
CA SER A 4 30.78 -18.63 -0.91
C SER A 4 32.24 -18.22 -1.02
N ASP A 5 33.16 -19.11 -0.64
CA ASP A 5 34.59 -18.89 -0.72
C ASP A 5 35.05 -18.77 -2.17
N ARG A 6 34.54 -19.63 -3.05
CA ARG A 6 34.82 -19.53 -4.49
C ARG A 6 34.31 -18.24 -5.12
N LEU A 7 33.15 -17.73 -4.70
CA LEU A 7 32.59 -16.47 -5.20
C LEU A 7 33.40 -15.26 -4.72
N ALA A 8 33.93 -15.31 -3.49
CA ALA A 8 34.82 -14.29 -2.94
C ALA A 8 36.17 -14.30 -3.65
N ASP A 9 36.80 -15.49 -3.84
CA ASP A 9 38.08 -15.65 -4.50
C ASP A 9 38.07 -15.21 -5.97
N ASN A 10 36.92 -15.34 -6.65
CA ASN A 10 36.73 -14.88 -8.02
C ASN A 10 36.30 -13.39 -8.11
N GLY A 11 36.23 -12.68 -6.99
CA GLY A 11 35.91 -11.24 -6.96
C GLY A 11 34.44 -10.91 -7.23
N PHE A 12 33.55 -11.91 -7.22
CA PHE A 12 32.10 -11.68 -7.38
C PHE A 12 31.42 -11.20 -6.09
N LEU A 13 32.02 -11.48 -4.92
CA LEU A 13 31.52 -11.06 -3.59
C LEU A 13 32.66 -10.47 -2.78
N THR A 14 32.31 -9.54 -1.85
CA THR A 14 33.23 -9.15 -0.77
C THR A 14 33.32 -10.28 0.26
N ALA A 15 34.42 -10.35 1.01
CA ALA A 15 34.59 -11.33 2.08
C ALA A 15 33.47 -11.29 3.10
N ASP A 16 32.96 -10.06 3.44
CA ASP A 16 31.84 -9.90 4.36
C ASP A 16 30.53 -10.47 3.78
N ALA A 17 30.25 -10.24 2.49
CA ALA A 17 29.08 -10.79 1.83
C ALA A 17 29.16 -12.32 1.72
N ALA A 18 30.36 -12.87 1.47
CA ALA A 18 30.58 -14.32 1.45
C ALA A 18 30.34 -14.96 2.84
N ASN A 19 30.80 -14.29 3.93
CA ASN A 19 30.58 -14.74 5.29
C ASN A 19 29.10 -14.67 5.69
N GLN A 20 28.39 -13.60 5.29
CA GLN A 20 26.96 -13.47 5.50
C GLN A 20 26.17 -14.58 4.79
N LEU A 21 26.56 -14.87 3.54
CA LEU A 21 25.98 -15.95 2.74
C LEU A 21 26.22 -17.32 3.39
N ALA A 22 27.43 -17.56 3.88
CA ALA A 22 27.80 -18.82 4.53
C ALA A 22 27.09 -19.06 5.88
N SER A 23 26.72 -17.98 6.55
CA SER A 23 26.02 -18.04 7.86
C SER A 23 24.51 -18.26 7.72
N TRP A 24 23.94 -18.11 6.54
CA TRP A 24 22.50 -18.26 6.32
C TRP A 24 22.16 -19.71 5.97
N ASP A 25 21.27 -20.31 6.77
CA ASP A 25 20.68 -21.62 6.48
C ASP A 25 19.32 -21.41 5.76
N MET A 26 19.29 -21.73 4.47
CA MET A 26 18.07 -21.61 3.65
C MET A 26 16.99 -22.64 3.99
N PHE A 27 17.34 -23.69 4.74
CA PHE A 27 16.40 -24.73 5.17
C PHE A 27 15.83 -24.49 6.56
N ASP A 28 16.41 -23.56 7.33
CA ASP A 28 15.82 -23.12 8.61
C ASP A 28 14.75 -22.07 8.36
N GLN A 29 13.48 -22.45 8.54
CA GLN A 29 12.32 -21.56 8.38
C GLN A 29 12.30 -20.37 9.34
N ASN A 30 13.09 -20.39 10.43
CA ASN A 30 13.22 -19.32 11.40
C ASN A 30 14.41 -18.40 11.13
N ALA A 31 15.32 -18.80 10.23
CA ALA A 31 16.47 -17.99 9.86
C ALA A 31 16.07 -16.90 8.85
N SER A 32 16.43 -15.65 9.16
CA SER A 32 16.29 -14.54 8.23
C SER A 32 17.55 -14.40 7.39
N SER A 33 17.41 -14.28 6.08
CA SER A 33 18.54 -13.92 5.23
C SER A 33 19.05 -12.53 5.57
N PRO A 34 20.35 -12.31 5.73
CA PRO A 34 20.93 -11.00 6.00
C PRO A 34 20.95 -10.08 4.77
N PHE A 35 20.61 -10.60 3.60
CA PHE A 35 20.51 -9.85 2.34
C PHE A 35 19.38 -10.41 1.48
N PHE A 36 19.00 -9.66 0.46
CA PHE A 36 18.05 -10.07 -0.55
C PHE A 36 18.57 -9.69 -1.93
N ASP A 37 18.72 -10.69 -2.80
CA ASP A 37 19.05 -10.54 -4.21
C ASP A 37 18.17 -11.49 -5.02
N SER A 38 17.23 -10.91 -5.79
CA SER A 38 16.22 -11.69 -6.51
C SER A 38 16.82 -12.50 -7.66
N GLU A 39 17.86 -11.99 -8.32
CA GLU A 39 18.51 -12.70 -9.41
C GLU A 39 19.31 -13.88 -8.88
N TRP A 40 20.15 -13.64 -7.88
CA TRP A 40 21.00 -14.66 -7.32
C TRP A 40 20.21 -15.75 -6.57
N MET A 41 19.21 -15.35 -5.76
CA MET A 41 18.45 -16.30 -4.93
C MET A 41 17.38 -17.09 -5.70
N PHE A 42 16.81 -16.49 -6.74
CA PHE A 42 15.61 -17.01 -7.40
C PHE A 42 15.71 -17.00 -8.94
N GLY A 43 16.80 -16.50 -9.52
CA GLY A 43 16.95 -16.36 -10.98
C GLY A 43 16.07 -15.28 -11.59
N VAL A 44 15.52 -14.37 -10.77
CA VAL A 44 14.59 -13.33 -11.19
C VAL A 44 15.34 -12.03 -11.47
N LYS A 45 15.53 -11.69 -12.76
CA LYS A 45 16.29 -10.50 -13.19
C LYS A 45 15.47 -9.22 -13.22
N ASP A 46 14.26 -9.29 -13.77
CA ASP A 46 13.46 -8.11 -14.11
C ASP A 46 12.41 -7.77 -13.03
N GLY A 47 12.42 -8.48 -11.92
CA GLY A 47 11.44 -8.41 -10.85
C GLY A 47 10.36 -9.50 -10.95
N PHE A 48 9.51 -9.55 -9.93
CA PHE A 48 8.49 -10.59 -9.77
C PHE A 48 7.23 -10.27 -10.56
N ASP A 49 6.51 -11.31 -11.00
CA ASP A 49 5.19 -11.19 -11.62
C ASP A 49 4.13 -10.73 -10.64
N VAL A 50 4.20 -11.22 -9.41
CA VAL A 50 3.25 -10.96 -8.34
C VAL A 50 3.99 -10.77 -7.03
N VAL A 51 3.62 -9.73 -6.27
CA VAL A 51 4.08 -9.52 -4.90
C VAL A 51 2.87 -9.46 -3.99
N ILE A 52 2.78 -10.42 -3.08
CA ILE A 52 1.67 -10.55 -2.11
C ILE A 52 2.22 -10.34 -0.71
N ALA A 53 1.55 -9.52 0.11
CA ALA A 53 1.94 -9.36 1.51
C ALA A 53 0.79 -8.93 2.42
N ASN A 54 1.00 -9.19 3.71
CA ASN A 54 0.32 -8.57 4.82
C ASN A 54 1.37 -7.81 5.64
N PRO A 55 1.67 -6.56 5.29
CA PRO A 55 2.68 -5.77 5.98
C PRO A 55 2.35 -5.56 7.46
N PRO A 56 3.35 -5.50 8.34
CA PRO A 56 3.11 -5.26 9.76
C PRO A 56 2.56 -3.84 10.00
N TYR A 57 1.52 -3.74 10.83
CA TYR A 57 0.86 -2.47 11.19
C TYR A 57 1.61 -1.79 12.34
N VAL A 58 2.75 -1.17 12.02
CA VAL A 58 3.62 -0.48 12.99
C VAL A 58 3.51 1.02 12.83
N GLU A 59 3.13 1.70 13.91
CA GLU A 59 2.98 3.14 13.93
C GLU A 59 4.34 3.88 13.84
N ALA A 60 4.34 5.07 13.23
CA ALA A 60 5.52 5.90 13.04
C ALA A 60 6.35 6.14 14.31
N LYS A 61 5.71 6.23 15.47
CA LYS A 61 6.40 6.43 16.76
C LYS A 61 7.42 5.34 17.06
N LYS A 62 7.13 4.10 16.65
CA LYS A 62 8.02 2.95 16.84
C LYS A 62 9.13 2.86 15.79
N LEU A 63 9.06 3.67 14.74
CA LEU A 63 10.02 3.67 13.62
C LEU A 63 11.08 4.78 13.73
N LYS A 64 11.05 5.59 14.79
CA LYS A 64 11.96 6.73 14.96
C LYS A 64 13.44 6.35 14.89
N TYR A 65 13.81 5.18 15.39
CA TYR A 65 15.20 4.69 15.42
C TYR A 65 15.76 4.36 14.01
N ILE A 66 14.88 4.10 13.03
CA ILE A 66 15.27 3.84 11.63
C ILE A 66 14.80 4.95 10.67
N ALA A 67 14.36 6.10 11.19
CA ALA A 67 13.76 7.17 10.38
C ALA A 67 14.70 7.70 9.28
N SER A 68 16.00 7.84 9.59
CA SER A 68 17.02 8.26 8.62
C SER A 68 17.19 7.25 7.49
N THR A 69 17.21 5.96 7.83
CA THR A 69 17.30 4.86 6.87
C THR A 69 16.06 4.82 5.98
N LEU A 70 14.85 4.92 6.56
CA LEU A 70 13.59 4.96 5.79
C LEU A 70 13.53 6.17 4.86
N LYS A 71 13.99 7.33 5.31
CA LYS A 71 14.06 8.53 4.46
C LYS A 71 15.03 8.35 3.29
N TYR A 72 16.15 7.68 3.52
CA TYR A 72 17.15 7.41 2.47
C TYR A 72 16.65 6.40 1.46
N ILE A 73 16.06 5.28 1.91
CA ILE A 73 15.62 4.18 1.04
C ILE A 73 14.32 4.50 0.31
N TYR A 74 13.38 5.22 0.96
CA TYR A 74 12.02 5.49 0.46
C TYR A 74 11.68 6.99 0.43
N PRO A 75 12.49 7.86 -0.20
CA PRO A 75 12.28 9.31 -0.16
C PRO A 75 10.95 9.75 -0.78
N ASN A 76 10.45 9.00 -1.73
CA ASN A 76 9.19 9.25 -2.45
C ASN A 76 7.93 9.08 -1.60
N VAL A 77 7.96 8.23 -0.56
CA VAL A 77 6.81 7.99 0.33
C VAL A 77 7.09 8.38 1.78
N TYR A 78 8.32 8.71 2.12
CA TYR A 78 8.69 9.08 3.48
C TYR A 78 7.99 10.36 3.93
N THR A 79 7.35 10.27 5.09
CA THR A 79 7.00 11.40 5.96
C THR A 79 7.36 11.03 7.40
N GLY A 80 7.63 11.99 8.26
CA GLY A 80 7.96 11.68 9.66
C GLY A 80 6.84 10.99 10.46
N THR A 81 5.66 10.85 9.87
CA THR A 81 4.44 10.33 10.49
C THR A 81 3.87 9.11 9.76
N SER A 82 4.52 8.62 8.71
CA SER A 82 4.10 7.42 7.97
C SER A 82 4.19 6.18 8.84
N ASP A 83 3.16 5.34 8.80
CA ASP A 83 3.24 3.99 9.35
C ASP A 83 4.09 3.06 8.45
N PHE A 84 4.42 1.88 8.97
CA PHE A 84 5.36 1.00 8.28
C PHE A 84 4.79 0.42 6.97
N SER A 85 3.49 0.25 6.87
CA SER A 85 2.82 -0.31 5.69
C SER A 85 3.08 0.51 4.41
N VAL A 86 3.23 1.84 4.54
CA VAL A 86 3.54 2.75 3.43
C VAL A 86 4.87 2.39 2.76
N TYR A 87 5.89 2.05 3.55
CA TYR A 87 7.19 1.64 3.02
C TYR A 87 7.13 0.28 2.34
N PHE A 88 6.32 -0.64 2.85
CA PHE A 88 6.08 -1.94 2.20
C PHE A 88 5.39 -1.80 0.84
N ILE A 89 4.43 -0.89 0.70
CA ILE A 89 3.82 -0.60 -0.61
C ILE A 89 4.89 -0.12 -1.60
N SER A 90 5.76 0.81 -1.19
CA SER A 90 6.86 1.27 -2.03
C SER A 90 7.87 0.15 -2.35
N LEU A 91 8.19 -0.73 -1.38
CA LEU A 91 9.03 -1.89 -1.59
C LEU A 91 8.41 -2.86 -2.60
N GLY A 92 7.11 -3.13 -2.47
CA GLY A 92 6.40 -4.02 -3.39
C GLY A 92 6.55 -3.59 -4.84
N PHE A 93 6.39 -2.29 -5.14
CA PHE A 93 6.61 -1.78 -6.50
C PHE A 93 8.06 -1.86 -6.97
N LYS A 94 9.04 -1.77 -6.05
CA LYS A 94 10.45 -1.96 -6.41
C LYS A 94 10.79 -3.42 -6.75
N LEU A 95 10.04 -4.36 -6.19
CA LEU A 95 10.22 -5.79 -6.43
C LEU A 95 9.50 -6.30 -7.67
N LEU A 96 8.48 -5.57 -8.15
CA LEU A 96 7.67 -5.96 -9.30
C LEU A 96 8.34 -5.59 -10.61
N LYS A 97 8.26 -6.50 -11.57
CA LYS A 97 8.52 -6.16 -12.98
C LYS A 97 7.44 -5.24 -13.54
N GLU A 98 7.67 -4.69 -14.71
CA GLU A 98 6.64 -3.97 -15.46
C GLU A 98 5.43 -4.90 -15.73
N ASN A 99 4.22 -4.39 -15.55
CA ASN A 99 2.96 -5.13 -15.59
C ASN A 99 2.79 -6.22 -14.51
N GLY A 100 3.68 -6.31 -13.53
CA GLY A 100 3.49 -7.17 -12.36
C GLY A 100 2.40 -6.66 -11.42
N ILE A 101 1.85 -7.53 -10.60
CA ILE A 101 0.69 -7.27 -9.74
C ILE A 101 1.13 -7.18 -8.27
N LEU A 102 0.79 -6.07 -7.62
CA LEU A 102 0.83 -5.92 -6.17
C LEU A 102 -0.52 -6.31 -5.58
N SER A 103 -0.55 -7.25 -4.63
CA SER A 103 -1.76 -7.61 -3.89
C SER A 103 -1.47 -7.62 -2.38
N TYR A 104 -1.86 -6.55 -1.69
CA TYR A 104 -1.57 -6.36 -0.27
C TYR A 104 -2.85 -6.21 0.54
N ILE A 105 -2.90 -6.89 1.70
CA ILE A 105 -3.83 -6.49 2.75
C ILE A 105 -3.09 -5.58 3.72
N THR A 106 -3.57 -4.36 3.92
CA THR A 106 -2.90 -3.35 4.74
C THR A 106 -3.89 -2.44 5.44
N THR A 107 -3.43 -1.53 6.30
CA THR A 107 -4.30 -0.52 6.91
C THR A 107 -4.83 0.47 5.87
N ASN A 108 -6.10 0.88 5.99
CA ASN A 108 -6.69 1.91 5.14
C ASN A 108 -6.44 3.35 5.67
N LYS A 109 -5.67 3.52 6.74
CA LYS A 109 -5.40 4.83 7.35
C LYS A 109 -4.82 5.84 6.35
N PHE A 110 -4.05 5.37 5.37
CA PHE A 110 -3.49 6.26 4.35
C PHE A 110 -4.55 6.91 3.44
N PHE A 111 -5.80 6.44 3.45
CA PHE A 111 -6.88 7.08 2.71
C PHE A 111 -7.14 8.52 3.21
N ASN A 112 -7.17 8.73 4.53
CA ASN A 112 -7.67 9.95 5.17
C ASN A 112 -6.64 10.67 6.03
N THR A 113 -5.36 10.28 5.97
CA THR A 113 -4.30 10.92 6.76
C THR A 113 -3.39 11.78 5.91
N GLY A 114 -2.80 12.81 6.54
CA GLY A 114 -1.86 13.69 5.86
C GLY A 114 -0.62 12.96 5.34
N TYR A 115 -0.10 11.98 6.10
CA TYR A 115 1.05 11.18 5.65
C TYR A 115 0.70 10.28 4.45
N GLY A 116 -0.58 9.95 4.28
CA GLY A 116 -1.06 9.15 3.17
C GLY A 116 -0.94 9.82 1.80
N LYS A 117 -0.78 11.15 1.73
CA LYS A 117 -0.71 11.88 0.46
C LYS A 117 0.32 11.26 -0.50
N LYS A 118 1.55 11.07 -0.05
CA LYS A 118 2.61 10.53 -0.90
C LYS A 118 2.38 9.09 -1.38
N VAL A 119 1.76 8.25 -0.55
CA VAL A 119 1.42 6.89 -0.98
C VAL A 119 0.23 6.89 -1.93
N ARG A 120 -0.73 7.79 -1.76
CA ARG A 120 -1.82 7.99 -2.73
C ARG A 120 -1.28 8.46 -4.08
N GLU A 121 -0.36 9.42 -4.11
CA GLU A 121 0.36 9.84 -5.32
C GLU A 121 1.08 8.65 -5.99
N LEU A 122 1.78 7.80 -5.21
CA LEU A 122 2.41 6.60 -5.73
C LEU A 122 1.39 5.63 -6.34
N LEU A 123 0.28 5.34 -5.64
CA LEU A 123 -0.76 4.43 -6.13
C LEU A 123 -1.44 4.99 -7.38
N LEU A 124 -1.71 6.30 -7.43
CA LEU A 124 -2.29 6.97 -8.59
C LEU A 124 -1.33 7.04 -9.79
N SER A 125 -0.04 6.88 -9.59
CA SER A 125 0.92 6.75 -10.71
C SER A 125 0.87 5.37 -11.38
N LYS A 126 0.11 4.44 -10.81
CA LYS A 126 -0.03 3.05 -11.23
C LYS A 126 -1.48 2.72 -11.58
N ASP A 127 -1.71 1.57 -12.18
CA ASP A 127 -3.04 1.10 -12.52
C ASP A 127 -3.67 0.36 -11.34
N ILE A 128 -4.57 1.02 -10.64
CA ILE A 128 -5.39 0.38 -9.59
C ILE A 128 -6.43 -0.51 -10.28
N GLU A 129 -6.52 -1.78 -9.85
CA GLU A 129 -7.51 -2.75 -10.35
C GLU A 129 -8.66 -2.90 -9.35
N ASN A 130 -8.32 -3.19 -8.10
CA ASN A 130 -9.30 -3.44 -7.05
C ASN A 130 -8.89 -2.80 -5.73
N LEU A 131 -9.87 -2.25 -5.02
CA LEU A 131 -9.77 -1.83 -3.63
C LEU A 131 -10.91 -2.48 -2.85
N ILE A 132 -10.59 -3.38 -1.92
CA ILE A 132 -11.58 -4.01 -1.04
C ILE A 132 -11.37 -3.45 0.37
N ASN A 133 -12.28 -2.59 0.82
CA ASN A 133 -12.13 -1.84 2.06
C ASN A 133 -12.96 -2.46 3.19
N PHE A 134 -12.31 -2.76 4.30
CA PHE A 134 -12.89 -3.34 5.50
C PHE A 134 -12.94 -2.29 6.60
N GLU A 135 -14.11 -1.69 6.77
CA GLU A 135 -14.32 -0.67 7.80
C GLU A 135 -15.02 -1.26 9.02
N GLN A 136 -14.33 -1.27 10.17
CA GLN A 136 -14.85 -1.85 11.40
C GLN A 136 -15.29 -3.32 11.24
N VAL A 137 -14.51 -4.08 10.47
CA VAL A 137 -14.71 -5.51 10.25
C VAL A 137 -13.63 -6.27 11.01
N GLU A 138 -14.01 -7.31 11.71
CA GLU A 138 -13.07 -8.25 12.34
C GLU A 138 -12.48 -9.21 11.30
N VAL A 139 -11.55 -8.71 10.47
CA VAL A 139 -10.85 -9.54 9.48
C VAL A 139 -9.92 -10.55 10.17
N PHE A 140 -9.33 -10.14 11.31
CA PHE A 140 -8.47 -10.98 12.16
C PHE A 140 -9.13 -11.18 13.52
N GLU A 141 -9.03 -12.39 14.07
CA GLU A 141 -9.62 -12.71 15.38
C GLU A 141 -9.13 -11.74 16.48
N ASN A 142 -10.07 -11.14 17.18
CA ASN A 142 -9.83 -10.18 18.28
C ASN A 142 -9.08 -8.89 17.88
N VAL A 143 -9.00 -8.56 16.60
CA VAL A 143 -8.34 -7.34 16.14
C VAL A 143 -9.30 -6.53 15.25
N LEU A 144 -9.80 -5.43 15.80
CA LEU A 144 -10.63 -4.48 15.05
C LEU A 144 -9.73 -3.43 14.38
N VAL A 145 -9.19 -3.78 13.21
CA VAL A 145 -8.39 -2.86 12.39
C VAL A 145 -9.09 -2.62 11.06
N SER A 146 -9.32 -1.36 10.74
CA SER A 146 -9.77 -1.00 9.39
C SER A 146 -8.64 -1.26 8.40
N SER A 147 -8.86 -2.22 7.51
CA SER A 147 -7.88 -2.66 6.52
C SER A 147 -8.42 -2.56 5.10
N VAL A 148 -7.54 -2.67 4.13
CA VAL A 148 -7.88 -2.67 2.70
C VAL A 148 -7.04 -3.70 1.97
N ILE A 149 -7.65 -4.44 1.05
CA ILE A 149 -6.90 -5.16 0.03
C ILE A 149 -6.70 -4.22 -1.15
N LEU A 150 -5.43 -4.08 -1.55
CA LEU A 150 -5.00 -3.32 -2.71
C LEU A 150 -4.57 -4.29 -3.79
N GLU A 151 -5.14 -4.19 -4.98
CA GLU A 151 -4.65 -4.86 -6.18
C GLU A 151 -4.28 -3.80 -7.21
N VAL A 152 -2.99 -3.70 -7.51
CA VAL A 152 -2.44 -2.64 -8.36
C VAL A 152 -1.43 -3.23 -9.34
N ILE A 153 -1.55 -2.88 -10.61
CA ILE A 153 -0.59 -3.28 -11.65
C ILE A 153 0.53 -2.24 -11.73
N ASN A 154 1.79 -2.73 -11.74
CA ASN A 154 2.97 -1.89 -11.87
C ASN A 154 3.20 -1.43 -13.32
N ARG A 155 2.34 -0.56 -13.81
CA ARG A 155 2.49 0.14 -15.08
C ARG A 155 2.01 1.57 -14.97
N SER A 156 2.40 2.41 -15.93
CA SER A 156 1.98 3.81 -15.96
C SER A 156 0.46 3.93 -15.98
N HIS A 157 -0.04 4.83 -15.14
CA HIS A 157 -1.46 5.08 -14.95
C HIS A 157 -2.19 5.46 -16.22
N ASN A 158 -3.39 4.91 -16.40
CA ASN A 158 -4.37 5.34 -17.39
C ASN A 158 -5.54 6.07 -16.70
N ILE A 159 -5.57 7.39 -16.82
CA ILE A 159 -6.59 8.24 -16.19
C ILE A 159 -8.03 7.88 -16.57
N ASN A 160 -8.24 7.21 -17.69
CA ASN A 160 -9.57 6.79 -18.14
C ASN A 160 -9.97 5.43 -17.62
N LYS A 161 -9.08 4.73 -16.88
CA LYS A 161 -9.37 3.42 -16.34
C LYS A 161 -10.30 3.51 -15.14
N GLU A 162 -11.20 2.58 -15.06
CA GLU A 162 -12.03 2.34 -13.90
C GLU A 162 -11.42 1.21 -13.08
N PHE A 163 -11.60 1.25 -11.78
CA PHE A 163 -11.24 0.20 -10.84
C PHE A 163 -12.45 -0.23 -10.03
N THR A 164 -12.43 -1.45 -9.53
CA THR A 164 -13.49 -1.94 -8.67
C THR A 164 -13.24 -1.53 -7.22
N TYR A 165 -14.27 -0.97 -6.58
CA TYR A 165 -14.26 -0.70 -5.15
C TYR A 165 -15.35 -1.51 -4.48
N GLU A 166 -14.97 -2.26 -3.45
CA GLU A 166 -15.86 -3.04 -2.62
C GLU A 166 -15.71 -2.60 -1.16
N ARG A 167 -16.80 -2.52 -0.44
CA ARG A 167 -16.82 -2.11 0.96
C ARG A 167 -17.59 -3.09 1.82
N PHE A 168 -16.93 -3.57 2.86
CA PHE A 168 -17.54 -4.29 3.97
C PHE A 168 -17.54 -3.39 5.20
N TYR A 169 -18.65 -3.34 5.91
CA TYR A 169 -18.83 -2.39 7.00
C TYR A 169 -19.49 -3.04 8.22
N LYS A 170 -18.85 -2.89 9.39
CA LYS A 170 -19.38 -3.32 10.71
C LYS A 170 -19.80 -4.80 10.76
N LEU A 171 -18.94 -5.69 10.30
CA LEU A 171 -19.19 -7.12 10.35
C LEU A 171 -18.34 -7.80 11.43
N LYS A 172 -18.92 -8.77 12.13
CA LYS A 172 -18.16 -9.70 12.98
C LYS A 172 -17.49 -10.78 12.13
N ALA A 173 -16.48 -11.44 12.69
CA ALA A 173 -15.66 -12.42 11.95
C ALA A 173 -16.48 -13.53 11.27
N ASN A 174 -17.52 -14.06 11.94
CA ASN A 174 -18.39 -15.09 11.39
C ASN A 174 -19.28 -14.56 10.25
N GLU A 175 -19.85 -13.36 10.40
CA GLU A 175 -20.67 -12.69 9.39
C GLU A 175 -19.83 -12.33 8.17
N PHE A 176 -18.64 -11.76 8.41
CA PHE A 176 -17.70 -11.39 7.37
C PHE A 176 -17.29 -12.58 6.50
N ARG A 177 -16.94 -13.72 7.09
CA ARG A 177 -16.58 -14.92 6.32
C ARG A 177 -17.69 -15.35 5.35
N SER A 178 -18.93 -15.35 5.81
CA SER A 178 -20.08 -15.68 4.97
C SER A 178 -20.29 -14.67 3.85
N GLU A 179 -20.30 -13.38 4.18
CA GLU A 179 -20.56 -12.32 3.20
C GLU A 179 -19.43 -12.19 2.17
N PHE A 180 -18.18 -12.38 2.59
CA PHE A 180 -17.02 -12.33 1.69
C PHE A 180 -17.05 -13.48 0.68
N VAL A 181 -17.37 -14.70 1.12
CA VAL A 181 -17.49 -15.86 0.24
C VAL A 181 -18.65 -15.70 -0.74
N ASP A 182 -19.77 -15.17 -0.27
CA ASP A 182 -20.97 -14.93 -1.08
C ASP A 182 -20.90 -13.66 -1.94
N LYS A 183 -19.79 -12.89 -1.85
CA LYS A 183 -19.59 -11.62 -2.55
C LYS A 183 -20.72 -10.62 -2.32
N ARG A 184 -21.18 -10.49 -1.08
CA ARG A 184 -22.28 -9.57 -0.72
C ARG A 184 -21.85 -8.17 -0.31
N GLY A 185 -20.60 -7.80 -0.54
CA GLY A 185 -20.11 -6.44 -0.29
C GLY A 185 -20.81 -5.41 -1.18
N HIS A 186 -20.78 -4.15 -0.78
CA HIS A 186 -21.23 -3.06 -1.62
C HIS A 186 -20.18 -2.79 -2.70
N PHE A 187 -20.53 -3.10 -3.92
CA PHE A 187 -19.67 -2.90 -5.09
C PHE A 187 -19.89 -1.54 -5.74
N GLY A 188 -18.85 -0.99 -6.28
CA GLY A 188 -18.92 0.16 -7.15
C GLY A 188 -17.75 0.14 -8.13
N SER A 189 -17.99 0.60 -9.34
CA SER A 189 -16.94 0.91 -10.29
C SER A 189 -16.59 2.40 -10.17
N TYR A 190 -15.34 2.71 -9.93
CA TYR A 190 -14.87 4.08 -9.77
C TYR A 190 -13.85 4.41 -10.86
N SER A 191 -14.01 5.58 -11.46
CA SER A 191 -12.98 6.11 -12.35
C SER A 191 -11.86 6.76 -11.55
N CYS A 192 -10.62 6.55 -11.95
CA CYS A 192 -9.47 7.24 -11.39
C CYS A 192 -9.55 8.78 -11.49
N LYS A 193 -10.43 9.30 -12.38
CA LYS A 193 -10.71 10.75 -12.47
C LYS A 193 -11.35 11.34 -11.21
N PHE A 194 -11.94 10.52 -10.35
CA PHE A 194 -12.65 10.98 -9.15
C PHE A 194 -11.83 10.88 -7.89
N ILE A 195 -10.61 10.35 -7.97
CA ILE A 195 -9.66 10.31 -6.86
C ILE A 195 -8.37 11.03 -7.27
N ASP A 196 -7.83 11.78 -6.35
CA ASP A 196 -6.56 12.50 -6.48
C ASP A 196 -5.66 12.21 -5.26
N GLU A 197 -4.60 12.93 -5.11
CA GLU A 197 -3.69 12.78 -3.96
C GLU A 197 -4.28 13.26 -2.62
N ASN A 198 -5.45 13.91 -2.64
CA ASN A 198 -6.16 14.30 -1.44
C ASN A 198 -6.81 13.09 -0.75
N GLU A 199 -7.63 13.32 0.27
CA GLU A 199 -8.28 12.24 1.01
C GLU A 199 -9.18 11.41 0.10
N TRP A 200 -8.99 10.09 0.14
CA TRP A 200 -9.81 9.15 -0.60
C TRP A 200 -11.10 8.85 0.16
N SER A 201 -12.20 9.22 -0.45
CA SER A 201 -13.54 8.90 0.01
C SER A 201 -14.29 8.23 -1.14
N PHE A 202 -14.89 7.10 -0.86
CA PHE A 202 -15.66 6.32 -1.84
C PHE A 202 -17.14 6.36 -1.46
N PRO A 203 -17.83 7.50 -1.66
CA PRO A 203 -19.26 7.60 -1.45
C PRO A 203 -20.02 6.79 -2.50
N ASP A 204 -21.27 6.46 -2.22
CA ASP A 204 -22.18 5.88 -3.20
C ASP A 204 -22.19 6.71 -4.51
N ILE A 205 -22.25 6.02 -5.66
CA ILE A 205 -22.21 6.67 -6.99
C ILE A 205 -23.28 7.76 -7.11
N THR A 206 -24.48 7.53 -6.56
CA THR A 206 -25.54 8.54 -6.51
C THR A 206 -25.14 9.81 -5.76
N LYS A 207 -24.37 9.66 -4.68
CA LYS A 207 -23.84 10.80 -3.91
C LYS A 207 -22.73 11.52 -4.65
N ILE A 208 -21.91 10.80 -5.44
CA ILE A 208 -20.89 11.43 -6.30
C ILE A 208 -21.54 12.30 -7.35
N VAL A 209 -22.53 11.77 -8.08
CA VAL A 209 -23.27 12.51 -9.10
C VAL A 209 -23.97 13.73 -8.51
N LEU A 210 -24.61 13.56 -7.34
CA LEU A 210 -25.24 14.67 -6.63
C LEU A 210 -24.21 15.74 -6.21
N LYS A 211 -23.08 15.33 -5.65
CA LYS A 211 -22.01 16.25 -5.26
C LYS A 211 -21.48 17.03 -6.46
N GLN A 212 -21.21 16.35 -7.58
CA GLN A 212 -20.76 17.00 -8.81
C GLN A 212 -21.78 18.02 -9.33
N LYS A 213 -23.07 17.67 -9.30
CA LYS A 213 -24.14 18.59 -9.67
C LYS A 213 -24.17 19.82 -8.75
N ILE A 214 -24.07 19.62 -7.43
CA ILE A 214 -24.01 20.73 -6.49
C ILE A 214 -22.78 21.61 -6.75
N GLU A 215 -21.60 21.01 -6.91
CA GLU A 215 -20.35 21.75 -7.14
C GLU A 215 -20.34 22.50 -8.48
N SER A 216 -21.04 22.01 -9.52
CA SER A 216 -21.16 22.69 -10.80
C SER A 216 -22.14 23.87 -10.79
N GLU A 217 -23.14 23.85 -9.91
CA GLU A 217 -24.19 24.86 -9.82
C GLU A 217 -23.99 25.87 -8.67
N THR A 218 -22.96 25.67 -7.83
CA THR A 218 -22.71 26.50 -6.64
C THR A 218 -21.26 26.95 -6.54
N THR A 219 -21.03 28.05 -5.82
CA THR A 219 -19.69 28.54 -5.47
C THR A 219 -19.29 28.06 -4.08
N ARG A 220 -18.10 27.56 -3.91
CA ARG A 220 -17.60 27.16 -2.58
C ARG A 220 -17.50 28.37 -1.66
N LEU A 221 -17.88 28.21 -0.40
CA LEU A 221 -17.78 29.27 0.61
C LEU A 221 -16.38 29.89 0.70
N SER A 222 -15.33 29.08 0.49
CA SER A 222 -13.93 29.54 0.48
C SER A 222 -13.59 30.44 -0.71
N GLU A 223 -14.38 30.41 -1.77
CA GLU A 223 -14.19 31.20 -3.00
C GLU A 223 -14.99 32.50 -3.00
N ILE A 224 -15.89 32.69 -2.03
CA ILE A 224 -16.69 33.90 -1.90
C ILE A 224 -15.84 35.00 -1.27
N LYS A 225 -15.65 36.08 -2.01
CA LYS A 225 -14.85 37.24 -1.55
C LYS A 225 -15.43 37.82 -0.26
N GLY A 226 -14.61 37.90 0.78
CA GLY A 226 -14.99 38.46 2.09
C GLY A 226 -15.53 37.40 3.09
N VAL A 227 -15.60 36.14 2.72
CA VAL A 227 -15.93 35.04 3.64
C VAL A 227 -14.66 34.43 4.22
N ASN A 228 -14.57 34.38 5.54
CA ASN A 228 -13.48 33.70 6.25
C ASN A 228 -14.06 32.49 6.97
N ILE A 229 -13.47 31.31 6.75
CA ILE A 229 -13.88 30.06 7.38
C ILE A 229 -12.94 29.79 8.54
N TYR A 230 -13.47 29.75 9.75
CA TYR A 230 -12.72 29.43 10.98
C TYR A 230 -13.06 28.02 11.43
N ARG A 231 -12.05 27.28 11.89
CA ARG A 231 -12.28 26.03 12.59
C ARG A 231 -12.91 26.35 13.94
N GLY A 232 -14.08 25.79 14.23
CA GLY A 232 -14.68 25.91 15.56
C GLY A 232 -13.74 25.34 16.63
N VAL A 233 -13.76 25.95 17.81
CA VAL A 233 -13.07 25.41 18.99
C VAL A 233 -13.86 24.17 19.41
N THR A 234 -13.21 22.99 19.41
CA THR A 234 -13.73 21.74 19.96
C THR A 234 -13.32 21.60 21.41
#